data_453048afa422f80b85486c579c587445
#
_entry.id   453048afa422f80b85486c579c587445
#
_cell.length_a   1.000
_cell.length_b   1.000
_cell.length_c   1.000
_cell.angle_alpha   90.00
_cell.angle_beta   90.00
_cell.angle_gamma   90.00
#
_symmetry.space_group_name_H-M   'P 1'
#
loop_
_entity.id
_entity.type
_entity.pdbx_description
1 polymer ?
#
loop_
_entity_poly.entity_id
_entity_poly.type
_entity_poly.pdbx_seq_one_letter_code
_entity_poly.pdbx_strand_id
1 'polypeptide(L)' 'MTVNIEQVNAIKAWFALRTDSEFISATPEDRYEARLSLADDLQQKGLIDSGEWRELVEEAQAAYADELG' A
#
# COMPACT_ATOMS: atom_id res chain seq x y z
N MET A 1 2.79 3.38 -25.40
CA MET A 1 2.88 3.85 -24.01
C MET A 1 3.85 2.98 -23.24
N THR A 2 4.76 3.62 -22.56
CA THR A 2 5.81 2.88 -21.85
C THR A 2 5.32 2.50 -20.45
N VAL A 3 5.36 1.22 -20.13
CA VAL A 3 5.06 0.76 -18.79
C VAL A 3 6.31 0.95 -17.93
N ASN A 4 6.15 1.64 -16.80
CA ASN A 4 7.24 1.83 -15.85
C ASN A 4 7.31 0.58 -14.96
N ILE A 5 8.32 -0.26 -15.20
CA ILE A 5 8.50 -1.51 -14.46
C ILE A 5 8.72 -1.24 -12.96
N GLU A 6 9.45 -0.18 -12.62
CA GLU A 6 9.68 0.18 -11.23
C GLU A 6 8.37 0.52 -10.51
N GLN A 7 7.49 1.24 -11.19
CA GLN A 7 6.17 1.57 -10.67
C GLN A 7 5.32 0.33 -10.46
N VAL A 8 5.30 -0.57 -11.44
CA VAL A 8 4.56 -1.83 -11.34
C VAL A 8 5.08 -2.66 -10.18
N ASN A 9 6.41 -2.75 -10.03
CA ASN A 9 7.02 -3.49 -8.93
C ASN A 9 6.72 -2.86 -7.57
N ALA A 10 6.69 -1.54 -7.50
CA ALA A 10 6.35 -0.83 -6.27
C ALA A 10 4.92 -1.13 -5.84
N ILE A 11 3.97 -1.10 -6.78
CA ILE A 11 2.57 -1.41 -6.50
C ILE A 11 2.41 -2.87 -6.07
N LYS A 12 3.10 -3.78 -6.74
CA LYS A 12 3.09 -5.19 -6.35
C LYS A 12 3.64 -5.40 -4.95
N ALA A 13 4.71 -4.68 -4.59
CA ALA A 13 5.28 -4.76 -3.26
C ALA A 13 4.29 -4.26 -2.21
N TRP A 14 3.55 -3.21 -2.53
CA TRP A 14 2.52 -2.71 -1.61
C TRP A 14 1.43 -3.75 -1.37
N PHE A 15 0.91 -4.35 -2.43
CA PHE A 15 -0.11 -5.40 -2.30
C PHE A 15 0.44 -6.67 -1.64
N ALA A 16 1.74 -6.93 -1.76
CA ALA A 16 2.37 -8.08 -1.13
C ALA A 16 2.43 -7.97 0.40
N LEU A 17 2.22 -6.79 0.97
CA LEU A 17 2.15 -6.64 2.43
C LEU A 17 1.16 -7.61 3.06
N ARG A 18 0.04 -7.86 2.39
CA ARG A 18 -1.01 -8.75 2.92
C ARG A 18 -0.55 -10.19 3.15
N THR A 19 0.58 -10.59 2.58
CA THR A 19 1.14 -11.93 2.75
C THR A 19 2.30 -11.97 3.75
N ASP A 20 2.70 -10.81 4.27
CA ASP A 20 3.78 -10.72 5.26
C ASP A 20 3.26 -11.21 6.61
N SER A 21 4.01 -12.13 7.24
CA SER A 21 3.56 -12.73 8.51
C SER A 21 3.46 -11.72 9.64
N GLU A 22 4.37 -10.74 9.71
CA GLU A 22 4.30 -9.69 10.72
C GLU A 22 3.09 -8.80 10.49
N PHE A 23 2.79 -8.49 9.23
CA PHE A 23 1.63 -7.70 8.86
C PHE A 23 0.34 -8.43 9.23
N ILE A 24 0.26 -9.73 8.92
CA ILE A 24 -0.91 -10.54 9.24
C ILE A 24 -1.16 -10.59 10.74
N SER A 25 -0.10 -10.63 11.55
CA SER A 25 -0.19 -10.70 13.01
C SER A 25 -0.51 -9.36 13.66
N ALA A 26 -0.42 -8.26 12.92
CA ALA A 26 -0.63 -6.91 13.44
C ALA A 26 -2.12 -6.63 13.67
N THR A 27 -2.40 -5.59 14.46
CA THR A 27 -3.77 -5.11 14.62
C THR A 27 -4.26 -4.44 13.35
N PRO A 28 -5.59 -4.27 13.16
CA PRO A 28 -6.09 -3.52 12.00
C PRO A 28 -5.51 -2.12 11.89
N GLU A 29 -5.34 -1.40 13.00
CA GLU A 29 -4.75 -0.07 13.02
C GLU A 29 -3.30 -0.10 12.57
N ASP A 30 -2.53 -1.07 13.03
CA ASP A 30 -1.13 -1.21 12.64
C ASP A 30 -1.01 -1.59 11.17
N ARG A 31 -1.90 -2.45 10.67
CA ARG A 31 -1.94 -2.79 9.25
C ARG A 31 -2.26 -1.57 8.39
N TYR A 32 -3.20 -0.76 8.83
CA TYR A 32 -3.57 0.46 8.13
C TYR A 32 -2.37 1.42 8.06
N GLU A 33 -1.72 1.65 9.19
CA GLU A 33 -0.54 2.51 9.24
C GLU A 33 0.60 2.00 8.36
N ALA A 34 0.82 0.68 8.35
CA ALA A 34 1.86 0.08 7.50
C ALA A 34 1.56 0.32 6.02
N ARG A 35 0.30 0.18 5.62
CA ARG A 35 -0.11 0.44 4.24
C ARG A 35 0.12 1.90 3.86
N LEU A 36 -0.27 2.84 4.73
CA LEU A 36 -0.08 4.27 4.47
C LEU A 36 1.40 4.64 4.43
N SER A 37 2.17 4.11 5.36
CA SER A 37 3.60 4.39 5.46
C SER A 37 4.35 3.94 4.20
N LEU A 38 4.05 2.75 3.71
CA LEU A 38 4.69 2.26 2.50
C LEU A 38 4.25 3.06 1.27
N ALA A 39 2.96 3.41 1.17
CA ALA A 39 2.48 4.24 0.06
C ALA A 39 3.18 5.60 0.05
N ASP A 40 3.33 6.24 1.20
CA ASP A 40 4.05 7.50 1.31
C ASP A 40 5.51 7.35 0.90
N ASP A 41 6.16 6.28 1.34
CA ASP A 41 7.55 6.02 1.00
C ASP A 41 7.74 5.84 -0.50
N LEU A 42 6.85 5.09 -1.14
CA LEU A 42 6.90 4.87 -2.58
C LEU A 42 6.71 6.17 -3.35
N GLN A 43 5.82 7.04 -2.89
CA GLN A 43 5.61 8.34 -3.51
C GLN A 43 6.83 9.25 -3.34
N GLN A 44 7.40 9.27 -2.15
CA GLN A 44 8.58 10.09 -1.88
C GLN A 44 9.77 9.68 -2.73
N LYS A 45 9.89 8.39 -3.01
CA LYS A 45 10.95 7.87 -3.87
C LYS A 45 10.69 8.06 -5.36
N GLY A 46 9.53 8.60 -5.70
CA GLY A 46 9.16 8.82 -7.09
C GLY A 46 8.77 7.55 -7.85
N LEU A 47 8.49 6.47 -7.13
CA LEU A 47 8.12 5.20 -7.74
C LEU A 47 6.64 5.15 -8.14
N ILE A 48 5.82 5.96 -7.49
CA ILE A 48 4.40 6.12 -7.85
C ILE A 48 4.08 7.61 -7.88
N ASP A 49 3.06 7.98 -8.64
CA ASP A 49 2.60 9.38 -8.70
C ASP A 49 1.48 9.63 -7.68
N SER A 50 0.99 10.88 -7.64
CA SER A 50 -0.04 11.28 -6.69
C SER A 50 -1.35 10.53 -6.89
N GLY A 51 -1.70 10.22 -8.15
CA GLY A 51 -2.91 9.48 -8.45
C GLY A 51 -2.86 8.06 -7.93
N GLU A 52 -1.72 7.41 -8.12
CA GLU A 52 -1.51 6.06 -7.62
C GLU A 52 -1.42 6.01 -6.11
N TRP A 53 -0.75 7.00 -5.52
CA TRP A 53 -0.70 7.13 -4.07
C TRP A 53 -2.12 7.22 -3.48
N ARG A 54 -2.98 8.03 -4.12
CA ARG A 54 -4.37 8.17 -3.68
C ARG A 54 -5.11 6.84 -3.77
N GLU A 55 -4.90 6.09 -4.85
CA GLU A 55 -5.53 4.77 -5.02
C GLU A 55 -5.10 3.81 -3.92
N LEU A 56 -3.82 3.81 -3.56
CA LEU A 56 -3.33 2.97 -2.47
C LEU A 56 -3.91 3.39 -1.13
N VAL A 57 -4.05 4.69 -0.88
CA VAL A 57 -4.68 5.19 0.34
C VAL A 57 -6.15 4.75 0.42
N GLU A 58 -6.88 4.83 -0.69
CA GLU A 58 -8.27 4.39 -0.74
C GLU A 58 -8.38 2.89 -0.49
N GLU A 59 -7.47 2.10 -1.04
CA GLU A 59 -7.41 0.66 -0.77
C GLU A 59 -7.13 0.38 0.70
N ALA A 60 -6.23 1.14 1.31
CA ALA A 60 -5.94 1.01 2.73
C ALA A 60 -7.17 1.30 3.58
N GLN A 61 -7.91 2.35 3.23
CA GLN A 61 -9.14 2.72 3.94
C GLN A 61 -10.21 1.64 3.80
N ALA A 62 -10.37 1.11 2.60
CA ALA A 62 -11.34 0.04 2.34
C ALA A 62 -10.99 -1.22 3.12
N ALA A 63 -9.72 -1.59 3.14
CA ALA A 63 -9.26 -2.77 3.88
C ALA A 63 -9.46 -2.58 5.38
N TYR A 64 -9.19 -1.38 5.89
CA TYR A 64 -9.36 -1.09 7.30
C TYR A 64 -10.85 -1.20 7.70
N ALA A 65 -11.74 -0.65 6.90
CA ALA A 65 -13.18 -0.75 7.14
C ALA A 65 -13.65 -2.21 7.14
N ASP A 66 -13.15 -3.00 6.19
CA ASP A 66 -13.46 -4.43 6.10
C ASP A 66 -12.99 -5.19 7.33
N GLU A 67 -11.80 -4.88 7.83
CA GLU A 67 -11.21 -5.56 8.98
C GLU A 67 -11.92 -5.20 10.28
N LEU A 68 -12.52 -4.04 10.36
CA LEU A 68 -13.28 -3.64 11.54
C LEU A 68 -14.71 -4.21 11.57
N GLY A 69 -15.15 -4.73 10.48
CA GLY A 69 -16.42 -5.38 10.40
C GLY A 69 -17.39 -4.72 9.52
#